data_8b5fb295d7ff8817728730bfb67d9a0a
#
_entry.id   8b5fb295d7ff8817728730bfb67d9a0a
#
_cell.length_a   1.000
_cell.length_b   1.000
_cell.length_c   1.000
_cell.angle_alpha   90.00
_cell.angle_beta   90.00
_cell.angle_gamma   90.00
#
_symmetry.space_group_name_H-M   'P 1'
#
loop_
_entity.id
_entity.type
_entity.pdbx_description
1 polymer ?
#
loop_
_entity_poly.entity_id
_entity_poly.type
_entity_poly.pdbx_seq_one_letter_code
_entity_poly.pdbx_strand_id
1 'polypeptide(L)'
;DPHLYNLKIFLENENSIIDTYELKIGIRTIEVKGDQIYLNGEKIEFKGFGRHEESPITGRAQNLPQSIMDHNLLKWIGANSYRTAHYPYSEEDIELADANGFLVINEIPAVGLFFDDIKENIDIRLELCRKQIHTLINRDKNHPSVVMWSVANEPFPLDLLNRMKDGKNGPADEISTNFLNTLIEDAKTIDNSRPVTLAAIHGTPLDWLENVDVILLNRYYGWYFAQLDLDGAIEKLSNELSEIHDKTNKPIIISEFGADTIPGFHSVSDELYTEEYQLEYWKRYLEYAKKTDYVVGLHAWVLADFRTTHSTMRIGGLNHKGAFT
;
A
#
# COMPACT_ATOMS: atom_id res chain seq x y z
N ASP A 1 -1.16 21.12 5.97
CA ASP A 1 -0.34 21.62 7.07
C ASP A 1 -0.67 20.80 8.33
N PRO A 2 0.15 19.81 8.68
CA PRO A 2 -0.12 18.92 9.80
C PRO A 2 -0.05 19.71 11.12
N HIS A 3 -1.03 19.53 11.99
CA HIS A 3 -1.05 20.11 13.31
C HIS A 3 -1.43 19.07 14.36
N LEU A 4 -0.58 18.91 15.38
CA LEU A 4 -0.81 18.00 16.48
C LEU A 4 -1.12 18.77 17.77
N TYR A 5 -2.18 18.35 18.45
CA TYR A 5 -2.54 18.83 19.78
C TYR A 5 -1.90 17.96 20.85
N ASN A 6 -1.59 18.56 22.00
CA ASN A 6 -1.20 17.81 23.20
C ASN A 6 -2.45 17.45 23.99
N LEU A 7 -2.80 16.17 24.04
CA LEU A 7 -3.85 15.67 24.92
C LEU A 7 -3.21 15.20 26.21
N LYS A 8 -3.68 15.74 27.35
CA LYS A 8 -3.29 15.32 28.70
C LYS A 8 -4.48 14.69 29.38
N ILE A 9 -4.31 13.51 29.89
CA ILE A 9 -5.32 12.77 30.66
C ILE A 9 -4.79 12.64 32.09
N PHE A 10 -5.60 13.03 33.05
CA PHE A 10 -5.27 12.94 34.47
C PHE A 10 -6.15 11.89 35.15
N LEU A 11 -5.51 11.01 35.89
CA LEU A 11 -6.20 10.17 36.87
C LEU A 11 -6.11 10.84 38.22
N GLU A 12 -7.25 11.24 38.79
CA GLU A 12 -7.31 11.99 40.01
C GLU A 12 -8.12 11.25 41.10
N ASN A 13 -7.76 11.48 42.35
CA ASN A 13 -8.61 11.22 43.51
C ASN A 13 -8.96 12.58 44.19
N GLU A 14 -9.71 12.51 45.27
CA GLU A 14 -10.20 13.71 46.00
C GLU A 14 -9.09 14.72 46.39
N ASN A 15 -7.81 14.30 46.48
CA ASN A 15 -6.72 15.10 47.04
C ASN A 15 -5.50 15.29 46.12
N SER A 16 -5.37 14.51 45.07
CA SER A 16 -4.16 14.56 44.22
C SER A 16 -4.34 13.91 42.84
N ILE A 17 -3.49 14.33 41.92
CA ILE A 17 -3.29 13.61 40.65
C ILE A 17 -2.49 12.34 40.96
N ILE A 18 -3.06 11.18 40.59
CA ILE A 18 -2.44 9.86 40.79
C ILE A 18 -1.52 9.54 39.65
N ASP A 19 -1.96 9.86 38.39
CA ASP A 19 -1.23 9.55 37.19
C ASP A 19 -1.55 10.55 36.08
N THR A 20 -0.64 10.73 35.14
CA THR A 20 -0.81 11.59 33.96
C THR A 20 -0.36 10.88 32.71
N TYR A 21 -1.19 10.89 31.68
CA TYR A 21 -0.86 10.38 30.37
C TYR A 21 -0.94 11.47 29.32
N GLU A 22 0.12 11.63 28.54
CA GLU A 22 0.21 12.66 27.50
C GLU A 22 0.39 11.97 26.12
N LEU A 23 -0.35 12.43 25.13
CA LEU A 23 -0.20 11.97 23.76
C LEU A 23 -0.42 13.10 22.75
N LYS A 24 0.16 12.93 21.57
CA LYS A 24 -0.10 13.79 20.42
C LYS A 24 -1.31 13.24 19.66
N ILE A 25 -2.26 14.12 19.36
CA ILE A 25 -3.44 13.78 18.56
C ILE A 25 -3.59 14.77 17.41
N GLY A 26 -4.19 14.32 16.30
CA GLY A 26 -4.61 15.18 15.21
C GLY A 26 -6.10 15.01 14.93
N ILE A 27 -6.72 16.06 14.41
CA ILE A 27 -8.14 16.04 14.02
C ILE A 27 -8.20 16.18 12.50
N ARG A 28 -8.78 15.18 11.84
CA ARG A 28 -8.99 15.19 10.39
C ARG A 28 -10.19 14.34 10.02
N THR A 29 -10.75 14.57 8.83
CA THR A 29 -11.70 13.69 8.18
C THR A 29 -11.09 13.09 6.92
N ILE A 30 -11.42 11.85 6.62
CA ILE A 30 -11.11 11.20 5.33
C ILE A 30 -12.40 10.62 4.78
N GLU A 31 -12.71 10.92 3.52
CA GLU A 31 -13.98 10.52 2.92
C GLU A 31 -13.75 10.07 1.48
N VAL A 32 -14.44 9.00 1.07
CA VAL A 32 -14.53 8.57 -0.31
C VAL A 32 -15.90 9.03 -0.86
N LYS A 33 -15.88 9.78 -1.95
CA LYS A 33 -17.10 10.28 -2.64
C LYS A 33 -16.99 9.99 -4.13
N GLY A 34 -17.78 9.01 -4.60
CA GLY A 34 -17.65 8.49 -5.96
C GLY A 34 -16.26 7.91 -6.17
N ASP A 35 -15.58 8.38 -7.19
CA ASP A 35 -14.22 7.96 -7.56
C ASP A 35 -13.12 8.87 -7.01
N GLN A 36 -13.40 9.65 -5.95
CA GLN A 36 -12.47 10.62 -5.37
C GLN A 36 -12.31 10.44 -3.86
N ILE A 37 -11.14 10.86 -3.34
CA ILE A 37 -10.83 10.87 -1.90
C ILE A 37 -10.66 12.32 -1.44
N TYR A 38 -11.23 12.62 -0.26
CA TYR A 38 -11.19 13.95 0.35
C TYR A 38 -10.58 13.89 1.75
N LEU A 39 -9.65 14.77 2.02
CA LEU A 39 -9.09 15.02 3.35
C LEU A 39 -9.56 16.40 3.83
N ASN A 40 -10.26 16.45 4.96
CA ASN A 40 -10.83 17.69 5.51
C ASN A 40 -11.71 18.46 4.49
N GLY A 41 -12.40 17.73 3.62
CA GLY A 41 -13.26 18.30 2.57
C GLY A 41 -12.56 18.71 1.30
N GLU A 42 -11.24 18.67 1.24
CA GLU A 42 -10.44 18.98 0.06
C GLU A 42 -10.04 17.69 -0.68
N LYS A 43 -10.17 17.70 -2.01
CA LYS A 43 -9.73 16.57 -2.86
C LYS A 43 -8.23 16.37 -2.71
N ILE A 44 -7.82 15.12 -2.50
CA ILE A 44 -6.40 14.77 -2.39
C ILE A 44 -5.96 13.75 -3.42
N GLU A 45 -4.66 13.77 -3.73
CA GLU A 45 -3.97 12.79 -4.53
C GLU A 45 -2.85 12.16 -3.69
N PHE A 46 -2.75 10.83 -3.69
CA PHE A 46 -1.69 10.10 -2.99
C PHE A 46 -0.45 10.02 -3.87
N LYS A 47 0.64 10.66 -3.42
CA LYS A 47 1.94 10.67 -4.09
C LYS A 47 2.97 10.05 -3.16
N GLY A 48 3.41 8.83 -3.47
CA GLY A 48 4.29 8.20 -2.51
C GLY A 48 4.87 6.87 -2.94
N PHE A 49 5.09 6.03 -1.95
CA PHE A 49 5.85 4.80 -2.10
C PHE A 49 5.25 3.66 -1.27
N GLY A 50 5.41 2.41 -1.78
CA GLY A 50 5.57 1.28 -0.89
C GLY A 50 6.92 1.40 -0.20
N ARG A 51 7.02 0.89 1.03
CA ARG A 51 8.29 0.96 1.76
C ARG A 51 8.39 -0.26 2.68
N HIS A 52 9.60 -0.64 3.04
CA HIS A 52 9.85 -1.62 4.10
C HIS A 52 10.47 -0.94 5.32
N GLU A 53 10.02 -1.29 6.53
CA GLU A 53 10.68 -0.92 7.78
C GLU A 53 11.82 -1.90 8.02
N GLU A 54 12.92 -1.69 7.33
CA GLU A 54 14.10 -2.54 7.45
C GLU A 54 15.39 -1.73 7.29
N SER A 55 16.44 -2.23 7.90
CA SER A 55 17.78 -1.65 7.86
C SER A 55 18.80 -2.72 7.48
N PRO A 56 19.84 -2.40 6.69
CA PRO A 56 20.93 -3.34 6.40
C PRO A 56 21.66 -3.84 7.64
N ILE A 57 21.60 -3.10 8.76
CA ILE A 57 22.31 -3.40 10.00
C ILE A 57 21.44 -4.18 10.97
N THR A 58 20.20 -3.75 11.21
CA THR A 58 19.32 -4.28 12.25
C THR A 58 18.21 -5.20 11.69
N GLY A 59 18.15 -5.39 10.36
CA GLY A 59 17.05 -6.10 9.71
C GLY A 59 15.74 -5.39 9.98
N ARG A 60 14.71 -6.14 10.38
CA ARG A 60 13.38 -5.60 10.73
C ARG A 60 13.24 -5.15 12.18
N ALA A 61 14.34 -5.10 12.94
CA ALA A 61 14.30 -4.47 14.24
C ALA A 61 14.19 -2.95 14.07
N GLN A 62 13.37 -2.33 14.91
CA GLN A 62 13.18 -0.89 14.90
C GLN A 62 14.52 -0.15 14.91
N ASN A 63 14.63 0.84 14.02
CA ASN A 63 15.80 1.69 13.88
C ASN A 63 15.33 3.14 13.65
N LEU A 64 15.08 3.87 14.72
CA LEU A 64 14.57 5.24 14.65
C LEU A 64 15.41 6.18 13.77
N PRO A 65 16.76 6.19 13.81
CA PRO A 65 17.56 6.97 12.88
C PRO A 65 17.27 6.66 11.40
N GLN A 66 17.06 5.39 11.06
CA GLN A 66 16.70 4.98 9.70
C GLN A 66 15.30 5.48 9.34
N SER A 67 14.31 5.32 10.24
CA SER A 67 12.95 5.83 10.01
C SER A 67 12.95 7.34 9.78
N ILE A 68 13.72 8.10 10.57
CA ILE A 68 13.89 9.56 10.38
C ILE A 68 14.50 9.87 9.01
N MET A 69 15.50 9.11 8.58
CA MET A 69 16.13 9.27 7.26
C MET A 69 15.10 9.01 6.15
N ASP A 70 14.36 7.91 6.22
CA ASP A 70 13.34 7.56 5.23
C ASP A 70 12.26 8.64 5.11
N HIS A 71 11.78 9.18 6.24
CA HIS A 71 10.82 10.29 6.24
C HIS A 71 11.40 11.57 5.64
N ASN A 72 12.68 11.85 5.84
CA ASN A 72 13.37 12.98 5.20
C ASN A 72 13.51 12.76 3.68
N LEU A 73 13.81 11.55 3.24
CA LEU A 73 13.85 11.19 1.81
C LEU A 73 12.47 11.31 1.16
N LEU A 74 11.39 10.84 1.83
CA LEU A 74 10.02 11.04 1.37
C LEU A 74 9.68 12.52 1.18
N LYS A 75 10.04 13.37 2.15
CA LYS A 75 9.87 14.83 2.03
C LYS A 75 10.68 15.41 0.88
N TRP A 76 11.93 15.01 0.76
CA TRP A 76 12.84 15.52 -0.25
C TRP A 76 12.35 15.23 -1.67
N ILE A 77 11.80 14.03 -1.90
CA ILE A 77 11.21 13.64 -3.21
C ILE A 77 9.82 14.20 -3.44
N GLY A 78 9.22 14.86 -2.45
CA GLY A 78 7.89 15.48 -2.55
C GLY A 78 6.72 14.49 -2.38
N ALA A 79 6.97 13.36 -1.72
CA ALA A 79 5.90 12.43 -1.35
C ALA A 79 5.02 13.02 -0.25
N ASN A 80 3.72 12.66 -0.26
CA ASN A 80 2.77 12.98 0.80
C ASN A 80 2.19 11.73 1.47
N SER A 81 2.54 10.54 1.00
CA SER A 81 1.95 9.29 1.46
C SER A 81 2.91 8.10 1.34
N TYR A 82 2.61 7.05 2.11
CA TYR A 82 3.25 5.74 1.92
C TYR A 82 2.34 4.61 2.38
N ARG A 83 2.63 3.38 1.94
CA ARG A 83 2.00 2.15 2.43
C ARG A 83 3.00 1.36 3.27
N THR A 84 2.55 0.88 4.43
CA THR A 84 3.35 0.01 5.31
C THR A 84 3.41 -1.41 4.75
N ALA A 85 4.16 -1.59 3.66
CA ALA A 85 4.27 -2.86 2.97
C ALA A 85 5.26 -3.80 3.69
N HIS A 86 4.87 -5.01 4.10
CA HIS A 86 3.51 -5.55 4.10
C HIS A 86 3.21 -6.03 5.52
N TYR A 87 3.28 -5.16 6.50
CA TYR A 87 3.12 -5.46 7.93
C TYR A 87 2.98 -4.17 8.73
N PRO A 88 2.44 -4.24 9.97
CA PRO A 88 2.42 -3.09 10.86
C PRO A 88 3.83 -2.58 11.15
N TYR A 89 4.05 -1.28 10.96
CA TYR A 89 5.32 -0.64 11.33
C TYR A 89 5.35 -0.31 12.82
N SER A 90 6.50 0.13 13.32
CA SER A 90 6.65 0.59 14.71
C SER A 90 5.75 1.79 14.99
N GLU A 91 5.34 1.97 16.26
CA GLU A 91 4.56 3.14 16.67
C GLU A 91 5.36 4.42 16.44
N GLU A 92 6.67 4.39 16.64
CA GLU A 92 7.58 5.52 16.41
C GLU A 92 7.61 5.94 14.94
N ASP A 93 7.49 5.02 13.99
CA ASP A 93 7.37 5.35 12.57
C ASP A 93 6.05 6.07 12.27
N ILE A 94 4.96 5.59 12.86
CA ILE A 94 3.63 6.21 12.70
C ILE A 94 3.59 7.59 13.40
N GLU A 95 4.22 7.75 14.56
CA GLU A 95 4.37 9.05 15.21
C GLU A 95 5.17 10.04 14.34
N LEU A 96 6.21 9.58 13.67
CA LEU A 96 6.94 10.38 12.68
C LEU A 96 6.04 10.78 11.51
N ALA A 97 5.18 9.88 11.03
CA ALA A 97 4.20 10.21 9.99
C ALA A 97 3.21 11.28 10.45
N ASP A 98 2.69 11.16 11.67
CA ASP A 98 1.82 12.18 12.28
C ASP A 98 2.50 13.55 12.32
N ALA A 99 3.74 13.60 12.82
CA ALA A 99 4.50 14.83 12.95
C ALA A 99 4.88 15.45 11.61
N ASN A 100 5.08 14.63 10.58
CA ASN A 100 5.49 15.06 9.25
C ASN A 100 4.31 15.31 8.29
N GLY A 101 3.09 14.88 8.66
CA GLY A 101 1.89 15.03 7.84
C GLY A 101 1.80 14.06 6.67
N PHE A 102 2.41 12.89 6.76
CA PHE A 102 2.24 11.83 5.76
C PHE A 102 0.89 11.14 5.92
N LEU A 103 0.33 10.70 4.81
CA LEU A 103 -0.87 9.87 4.75
C LEU A 103 -0.44 8.41 4.67
N VAL A 104 -0.84 7.60 5.64
CA VAL A 104 -0.42 6.21 5.75
C VAL A 104 -1.56 5.26 5.37
N ILE A 105 -1.29 4.37 4.42
CA ILE A 105 -2.10 3.17 4.18
C ILE A 105 -1.48 2.06 5.03
N ASN A 106 -2.14 1.70 6.12
CA ASN A 106 -1.58 0.78 7.11
C ASN A 106 -2.07 -0.65 6.86
N GLU A 107 -1.13 -1.60 6.74
CA GLU A 107 -1.39 -2.94 6.21
C GLU A 107 -1.07 -4.04 7.22
N ILE A 108 -1.91 -5.08 7.28
CA ILE A 108 -1.65 -6.29 8.05
C ILE A 108 -0.70 -7.24 7.29
N PRO A 109 -0.01 -8.18 7.97
CA PRO A 109 0.95 -9.10 7.33
C PRO A 109 0.29 -10.27 6.59
N ALA A 110 -0.77 -9.99 5.83
CA ALA A 110 -1.50 -10.96 5.00
C ALA A 110 -1.01 -10.89 3.55
N VAL A 111 0.19 -11.42 3.29
CA VAL A 111 0.88 -11.33 1.99
C VAL A 111 0.79 -12.64 1.23
N GLY A 112 0.39 -12.57 -0.06
CA GLY A 112 0.37 -13.73 -0.94
C GLY A 112 -0.48 -14.88 -0.40
N LEU A 113 -1.68 -14.58 0.09
CA LEU A 113 -2.59 -15.58 0.64
C LEU A 113 -2.97 -16.61 -0.43
N PHE A 114 -2.76 -17.89 -0.12
CA PHE A 114 -3.17 -19.02 -0.95
C PHE A 114 -4.42 -19.67 -0.38
N PHE A 115 -5.35 -20.03 -1.26
CA PHE A 115 -6.60 -20.69 -0.91
C PHE A 115 -6.67 -22.15 -1.38
N ASP A 116 -5.64 -22.64 -2.05
CA ASP A 116 -5.46 -24.06 -2.39
C ASP A 116 -4.88 -24.82 -1.19
N ASP A 117 -5.75 -25.08 -0.20
CA ASP A 117 -5.40 -25.71 1.07
C ASP A 117 -6.64 -26.36 1.69
N ILE A 118 -6.46 -27.20 2.69
CA ILE A 118 -7.59 -27.77 3.44
C ILE A 118 -8.29 -26.68 4.26
N LYS A 119 -9.61 -26.86 4.41
CA LYS A 119 -10.45 -25.85 5.07
C LYS A 119 -9.95 -25.43 6.46
N GLU A 120 -9.47 -26.38 7.26
CA GLU A 120 -8.96 -26.13 8.61
C GLU A 120 -7.79 -25.14 8.61
N ASN A 121 -6.88 -25.24 7.66
CA ASN A 121 -5.74 -24.30 7.53
C ASN A 121 -6.20 -22.92 7.07
N ILE A 122 -7.19 -22.86 6.18
CA ILE A 122 -7.79 -21.60 5.73
C ILE A 122 -8.50 -20.90 6.91
N ASP A 123 -9.28 -21.66 7.69
CA ASP A 123 -9.98 -21.12 8.87
C ASP A 123 -8.98 -20.59 9.92
N ILE A 124 -7.88 -21.33 10.19
CA ILE A 124 -6.83 -20.86 11.09
C ILE A 124 -6.20 -19.56 10.59
N ARG A 125 -5.89 -19.46 9.28
CA ARG A 125 -5.35 -18.23 8.67
C ARG A 125 -6.33 -17.07 8.78
N LEU A 126 -7.62 -17.31 8.54
CA LEU A 126 -8.66 -16.30 8.69
C LEU A 126 -8.65 -15.72 10.12
N GLU A 127 -8.69 -16.58 11.13
CA GLU A 127 -8.68 -16.14 12.53
C GLU A 127 -7.39 -15.37 12.90
N LEU A 128 -6.24 -15.77 12.36
CA LEU A 128 -4.99 -15.04 12.56
C LEU A 128 -5.05 -13.65 11.91
N CYS A 129 -5.56 -13.53 10.67
CA CYS A 129 -5.72 -12.25 9.99
C CYS A 129 -6.72 -11.34 10.71
N ARG A 130 -7.85 -11.88 11.17
CA ARG A 130 -8.83 -11.16 11.98
C ARG A 130 -8.21 -10.57 13.25
N LYS A 131 -7.42 -11.38 13.96
CA LYS A 131 -6.67 -10.93 15.13
C LYS A 131 -5.68 -9.82 14.79
N GLN A 132 -4.98 -9.92 13.65
CA GLN A 132 -4.04 -8.89 13.18
C GLN A 132 -4.78 -7.57 12.89
N ILE A 133 -5.90 -7.61 12.17
CA ILE A 133 -6.73 -6.42 11.90
C ILE A 133 -7.17 -5.76 13.20
N HIS A 134 -7.72 -6.54 14.12
CA HIS A 134 -8.18 -6.03 15.41
C HIS A 134 -7.03 -5.37 16.20
N THR A 135 -5.87 -6.01 16.23
CA THR A 135 -4.71 -5.49 16.95
C THR A 135 -4.19 -4.20 16.30
N LEU A 136 -4.03 -4.20 14.97
CA LEU A 136 -3.55 -3.04 14.22
C LEU A 136 -4.46 -1.83 14.38
N ILE A 137 -5.77 -2.00 14.16
CA ILE A 137 -6.72 -0.89 14.23
C ILE A 137 -6.79 -0.35 15.65
N ASN A 138 -6.83 -1.21 16.68
CA ASN A 138 -6.88 -0.75 18.07
C ASN A 138 -5.62 -0.02 18.50
N ARG A 139 -4.45 -0.39 18.00
CA ARG A 139 -3.20 0.32 18.23
C ARG A 139 -3.19 1.69 17.54
N ASP A 140 -3.53 1.72 16.24
CA ASP A 140 -3.21 2.86 15.37
C ASP A 140 -4.39 3.77 15.03
N LYS A 141 -5.61 3.47 15.47
CA LYS A 141 -6.81 4.27 15.15
C LYS A 141 -6.76 5.72 15.63
N ASN A 142 -5.90 6.04 16.59
CA ASN A 142 -5.75 7.40 17.11
C ASN A 142 -4.67 8.22 16.39
N HIS A 143 -3.91 7.61 15.48
CA HIS A 143 -2.93 8.30 14.64
C HIS A 143 -3.61 9.04 13.48
N PRO A 144 -3.47 10.37 13.38
CA PRO A 144 -4.09 11.14 12.30
C PRO A 144 -3.49 10.82 10.92
N SER A 145 -2.24 10.41 10.85
CA SER A 145 -1.57 10.00 9.61
C SER A 145 -2.19 8.74 8.99
N VAL A 146 -2.70 7.82 9.78
CA VAL A 146 -3.34 6.60 9.28
C VAL A 146 -4.70 6.96 8.69
N VAL A 147 -4.82 6.86 7.36
CA VAL A 147 -6.00 7.29 6.61
C VAL A 147 -6.73 6.14 5.92
N MET A 148 -6.15 4.94 5.90
CA MET A 148 -6.74 3.78 5.23
C MET A 148 -6.19 2.48 5.83
N TRP A 149 -7.04 1.44 5.90
CA TRP A 149 -6.66 0.10 6.34
C TRP A 149 -6.57 -0.84 5.15
N SER A 150 -5.46 -1.55 5.01
CA SER A 150 -5.26 -2.59 4.00
C SER A 150 -5.28 -3.97 4.65
N VAL A 151 -6.19 -4.83 4.20
CA VAL A 151 -6.44 -6.14 4.83
C VAL A 151 -5.66 -7.29 4.18
N ALA A 152 -5.03 -7.06 3.03
CA ALA A 152 -4.18 -8.05 2.37
C ALA A 152 -3.30 -7.40 1.29
N ASN A 153 -2.16 -8.04 1.00
CA ASN A 153 -1.35 -7.77 -0.17
C ASN A 153 -1.30 -9.01 -1.07
N GLU A 154 -1.63 -8.82 -2.33
CA GLU A 154 -1.51 -9.84 -3.39
C GLU A 154 -2.07 -11.21 -3.01
N PRO A 155 -3.33 -11.32 -2.54
CA PRO A 155 -3.95 -12.63 -2.40
C PRO A 155 -4.07 -13.30 -3.77
N PHE A 156 -3.84 -14.63 -3.82
CA PHE A 156 -3.84 -15.40 -5.05
C PHE A 156 -5.18 -16.12 -5.26
N PRO A 157 -5.95 -15.80 -6.32
CA PRO A 157 -7.10 -16.60 -6.69
C PRO A 157 -6.64 -18.00 -7.15
N LEU A 158 -7.47 -19.02 -6.95
CA LEU A 158 -7.13 -20.42 -7.29
C LEU A 158 -6.71 -20.61 -8.76
N ASP A 159 -7.23 -19.80 -9.66
CA ASP A 159 -6.99 -19.88 -11.10
C ASP A 159 -6.08 -18.74 -11.62
N LEU A 160 -5.24 -18.14 -10.76
CA LEU A 160 -4.41 -16.97 -11.08
C LEU A 160 -3.65 -17.09 -12.40
N LEU A 161 -3.02 -18.24 -12.65
CA LEU A 161 -2.22 -18.42 -13.88
C LEU A 161 -3.08 -18.34 -15.16
N ASN A 162 -4.33 -18.80 -15.11
CA ASN A 162 -5.26 -18.70 -16.23
C ASN A 162 -5.72 -17.25 -16.40
N ARG A 163 -6.02 -16.56 -15.31
CA ARG A 163 -6.41 -15.15 -15.31
C ARG A 163 -5.33 -14.27 -15.90
N MET A 164 -4.07 -14.50 -15.52
CA MET A 164 -2.92 -13.75 -16.05
C MET A 164 -2.69 -13.98 -17.55
N LYS A 165 -3.02 -15.18 -18.07
CA LYS A 165 -2.86 -15.50 -19.49
C LYS A 165 -4.01 -14.96 -20.35
N ASP A 166 -5.23 -15.14 -19.87
CA ASP A 166 -6.43 -14.94 -20.67
C ASP A 166 -7.05 -13.56 -20.51
N GLY A 167 -6.57 -12.77 -19.52
CA GLY A 167 -7.16 -11.48 -19.13
C GLY A 167 -8.61 -11.60 -18.65
N LYS A 168 -9.05 -12.81 -18.26
CA LYS A 168 -10.44 -13.05 -17.88
C LYS A 168 -10.68 -12.66 -16.42
N ASN A 169 -11.57 -11.72 -16.22
CA ASN A 169 -12.09 -11.30 -14.91
C ASN A 169 -13.36 -12.09 -14.52
N GLY A 170 -13.28 -13.44 -14.57
CA GLY A 170 -14.38 -14.29 -14.09
C GLY A 170 -14.57 -14.19 -12.57
N PRO A 171 -15.71 -14.71 -12.03
CA PRO A 171 -15.96 -14.71 -10.59
C PRO A 171 -14.86 -15.45 -9.83
N ALA A 172 -14.60 -15.02 -8.60
CA ALA A 172 -13.72 -15.73 -7.68
C ALA A 172 -14.39 -17.00 -7.13
N ASP A 173 -13.59 -17.87 -6.52
CA ASP A 173 -14.11 -18.94 -5.72
C ASP A 173 -14.73 -18.40 -4.41
N GLU A 174 -15.72 -19.12 -3.91
CA GLU A 174 -16.50 -18.69 -2.74
C GLU A 174 -15.64 -18.62 -1.46
N ILE A 175 -14.63 -19.50 -1.33
CA ILE A 175 -13.81 -19.58 -0.12
C ILE A 175 -12.95 -18.33 0.01
N SER A 176 -12.22 -17.97 -1.04
CA SER A 176 -11.37 -16.79 -1.04
C SER A 176 -12.18 -15.49 -0.93
N THR A 177 -13.33 -15.43 -1.62
CA THR A 177 -14.24 -14.28 -1.56
C THR A 177 -14.78 -14.08 -0.14
N ASN A 178 -15.28 -15.14 0.51
CA ASN A 178 -15.76 -15.06 1.88
C ASN A 178 -14.65 -14.69 2.87
N PHE A 179 -13.44 -15.22 2.69
CA PHE A 179 -12.29 -14.89 3.51
C PHE A 179 -11.99 -13.38 3.46
N LEU A 180 -11.82 -12.82 2.26
CA LEU A 180 -11.48 -11.40 2.11
C LEU A 180 -12.62 -10.48 2.55
N ASN A 181 -13.86 -10.82 2.24
CA ASN A 181 -15.02 -10.05 2.68
C ASN A 181 -15.14 -10.03 4.20
N THR A 182 -14.88 -11.16 4.88
CA THR A 182 -14.86 -11.20 6.36
C THR A 182 -13.83 -10.23 6.92
N LEU A 183 -12.61 -10.15 6.34
CA LEU A 183 -11.58 -9.23 6.80
C LEU A 183 -11.96 -7.75 6.56
N ILE A 184 -12.57 -7.45 5.42
CA ILE A 184 -13.05 -6.10 5.10
C ILE A 184 -14.16 -5.68 6.06
N GLU A 185 -15.12 -6.55 6.33
CA GLU A 185 -16.23 -6.30 7.25
C GLU A 185 -15.74 -6.12 8.70
N ASP A 186 -14.79 -6.95 9.15
CA ASP A 186 -14.18 -6.81 10.47
C ASP A 186 -13.50 -5.44 10.61
N ALA A 187 -12.69 -5.03 9.63
CA ALA A 187 -12.03 -3.74 9.66
C ALA A 187 -13.04 -2.58 9.72
N LYS A 188 -14.09 -2.61 8.89
CA LYS A 188 -15.17 -1.60 8.88
C LYS A 188 -15.98 -1.58 10.18
N THR A 189 -16.14 -2.73 10.83
CA THR A 189 -16.83 -2.83 12.10
C THR A 189 -16.03 -2.22 13.25
N ILE A 190 -14.71 -2.40 13.24
CA ILE A 190 -13.83 -1.87 14.29
C ILE A 190 -13.60 -0.36 14.10
N ASP A 191 -13.41 0.08 12.85
CA ASP A 191 -13.24 1.50 12.50
C ASP A 191 -13.98 1.85 11.21
N ASN A 192 -15.11 2.53 11.35
CA ASN A 192 -15.92 3.01 10.23
C ASN A 192 -15.56 4.44 9.79
N SER A 193 -14.53 5.03 10.36
CA SER A 193 -14.10 6.40 10.07
C SER A 193 -13.04 6.48 8.97
N ARG A 194 -12.54 5.33 8.51
CA ARG A 194 -11.52 5.20 7.46
C ARG A 194 -11.93 4.20 6.40
N PRO A 195 -11.57 4.45 5.13
CA PRO A 195 -11.76 3.47 4.06
C PRO A 195 -10.91 2.21 4.31
N VAL A 196 -11.45 1.09 3.81
CA VAL A 196 -10.81 -0.23 3.86
C VAL A 196 -10.51 -0.69 2.45
N THR A 197 -9.33 -1.29 2.26
CA THR A 197 -8.83 -1.77 0.98
C THR A 197 -8.06 -3.08 1.11
N LEU A 198 -7.62 -3.60 -0.03
CA LEU A 198 -6.57 -4.60 -0.20
C LEU A 198 -5.72 -4.24 -1.43
N ALA A 199 -4.44 -4.58 -1.43
CA ALA A 199 -3.57 -4.39 -2.58
C ALA A 199 -3.66 -5.62 -3.52
N ALA A 200 -4.20 -5.40 -4.71
CA ALA A 200 -4.59 -6.46 -5.64
C ALA A 200 -3.50 -6.74 -6.68
N ILE A 201 -3.12 -8.02 -6.80
CA ILE A 201 -2.23 -8.51 -7.85
C ILE A 201 -2.89 -8.43 -9.23
N HIS A 202 -2.10 -8.48 -10.30
CA HIS A 202 -2.63 -8.65 -11.66
C HIS A 202 -3.44 -9.96 -11.78
N GLY A 203 -4.63 -9.88 -12.37
CA GLY A 203 -5.57 -11.02 -12.47
C GLY A 203 -6.47 -11.21 -11.24
N THR A 204 -6.48 -10.28 -10.29
CA THR A 204 -7.43 -10.31 -9.17
C THR A 204 -8.87 -10.30 -9.66
N PRO A 205 -9.76 -11.17 -9.13
CA PRO A 205 -11.18 -11.14 -9.43
C PRO A 205 -11.84 -9.82 -9.04
N LEU A 206 -12.76 -9.33 -9.86
CA LEU A 206 -13.49 -8.09 -9.55
C LEU A 206 -14.34 -8.20 -8.29
N ASP A 207 -14.90 -9.39 -8.02
CA ASP A 207 -15.71 -9.66 -6.82
C ASP A 207 -14.97 -9.29 -5.51
N TRP A 208 -13.63 -9.43 -5.49
CA TRP A 208 -12.82 -9.03 -4.33
C TRP A 208 -12.71 -7.51 -4.17
N LEU A 209 -12.94 -6.76 -5.25
CA LEU A 209 -12.84 -5.29 -5.28
C LEU A 209 -14.21 -4.62 -5.03
N GLU A 210 -15.30 -5.38 -5.01
CA GLU A 210 -16.65 -4.83 -4.83
C GLU A 210 -16.87 -4.27 -3.42
N ASN A 211 -16.27 -4.89 -2.39
CA ASN A 211 -16.50 -4.53 -0.99
C ASN A 211 -15.45 -3.60 -0.39
N VAL A 212 -14.33 -3.32 -1.10
CA VAL A 212 -13.37 -2.31 -0.68
C VAL A 212 -13.89 -0.90 -0.98
N ASP A 213 -13.42 0.09 -0.26
CA ASP A 213 -13.83 1.50 -0.48
C ASP A 213 -12.93 2.20 -1.51
N VAL A 214 -11.67 1.82 -1.58
CA VAL A 214 -10.65 2.30 -2.52
C VAL A 214 -9.97 1.09 -3.14
N ILE A 215 -9.73 1.12 -4.44
CA ILE A 215 -9.07 0.02 -5.15
C ILE A 215 -7.57 0.28 -5.18
N LEU A 216 -6.79 -0.62 -4.60
CA LEU A 216 -5.34 -0.63 -4.70
C LEU A 216 -4.88 -1.71 -5.69
N LEU A 217 -4.04 -1.34 -6.65
CA LEU A 217 -3.57 -2.23 -7.71
C LEU A 217 -2.04 -2.24 -7.79
N ASN A 218 -1.43 -3.42 -7.65
CA ASN A 218 -0.02 -3.63 -7.95
C ASN A 218 0.11 -3.95 -9.44
N ARG A 219 0.65 -3.00 -10.22
CA ARG A 219 0.69 -3.12 -11.68
C ARG A 219 2.08 -2.81 -12.23
N TYR A 220 2.63 -3.81 -12.90
CA TYR A 220 4.00 -3.80 -13.40
C TYR A 220 4.06 -3.98 -14.92
N TYR A 221 3.11 -3.38 -15.66
CA TYR A 221 3.20 -3.30 -17.11
C TYR A 221 4.44 -2.49 -17.51
N GLY A 222 5.22 -3.02 -18.43
CA GLY A 222 6.53 -2.49 -18.79
C GLY A 222 7.69 -3.12 -17.99
N TRP A 223 7.40 -3.91 -16.92
CA TRP A 223 8.44 -4.62 -16.18
C TRP A 223 8.27 -6.15 -16.19
N TYR A 224 7.22 -6.69 -15.58
CA TYR A 224 6.94 -8.14 -15.64
C TYR A 224 6.17 -8.52 -16.90
N PHE A 225 5.47 -7.57 -17.51
CA PHE A 225 4.69 -7.74 -18.72
C PHE A 225 4.98 -6.61 -19.70
N ALA A 226 5.02 -6.89 -21.02
CA ALA A 226 5.26 -5.90 -22.07
C ALA A 226 6.59 -5.11 -21.86
N GLN A 227 7.67 -5.83 -21.53
CA GLN A 227 9.01 -5.23 -21.38
C GLN A 227 9.44 -4.54 -22.67
N LEU A 228 10.17 -3.42 -22.57
CA LEU A 228 10.72 -2.64 -23.68
C LEU A 228 9.68 -2.03 -24.64
N ASP A 229 8.39 -2.16 -24.32
CA ASP A 229 7.27 -1.52 -25.03
C ASP A 229 6.45 -0.70 -24.01
N LEU A 230 6.98 0.43 -23.58
CA LEU A 230 6.34 1.24 -22.54
C LEU A 230 5.03 1.87 -23.03
N ASP A 231 4.91 2.19 -24.33
CA ASP A 231 3.66 2.73 -24.88
C ASP A 231 2.55 1.67 -24.86
N GLY A 232 2.84 0.44 -25.37
CA GLY A 232 1.90 -0.68 -25.28
C GLY A 232 1.63 -1.13 -23.84
N ALA A 233 2.59 -0.97 -22.92
CA ALA A 233 2.42 -1.23 -21.50
C ALA A 233 1.38 -0.28 -20.87
N ILE A 234 1.47 1.02 -21.16
CA ILE A 234 0.53 2.04 -20.66
C ILE A 234 -0.85 1.87 -21.30
N GLU A 235 -0.93 1.48 -22.58
CA GLU A 235 -2.22 1.16 -23.21
C GLU A 235 -2.93 0.01 -22.50
N LYS A 236 -2.21 -1.08 -22.20
CA LYS A 236 -2.76 -2.22 -21.44
C LYS A 236 -3.20 -1.83 -20.03
N LEU A 237 -2.38 -1.04 -19.34
CA LEU A 237 -2.72 -0.49 -18.02
C LEU A 237 -4.01 0.32 -18.11
N SER A 238 -4.11 1.23 -19.08
CA SER A 238 -5.27 2.11 -19.29
C SER A 238 -6.54 1.30 -19.53
N ASN A 239 -6.48 0.28 -20.39
CA ASN A 239 -7.63 -0.56 -20.70
C ASN A 239 -8.11 -1.34 -19.46
N GLU A 240 -7.18 -1.93 -18.69
CA GLU A 240 -7.53 -2.65 -17.46
C GLU A 240 -8.15 -1.73 -16.40
N LEU A 241 -7.52 -0.57 -16.15
CA LEU A 241 -8.02 0.36 -15.13
C LEU A 241 -9.38 0.97 -15.51
N SER A 242 -9.59 1.27 -16.80
CA SER A 242 -10.90 1.72 -17.30
C SER A 242 -11.97 0.65 -17.09
N GLU A 243 -11.69 -0.61 -17.44
CA GLU A 243 -12.63 -1.71 -17.22
C GLU A 243 -13.02 -1.88 -15.74
N ILE A 244 -12.03 -1.80 -14.84
CA ILE A 244 -12.26 -1.89 -13.39
C ILE A 244 -13.09 -0.69 -12.92
N HIS A 245 -12.74 0.53 -13.34
CA HIS A 245 -13.44 1.74 -12.94
C HIS A 245 -14.89 1.75 -13.45
N ASP A 246 -15.13 1.40 -14.72
CA ASP A 246 -16.47 1.34 -15.33
C ASP A 246 -17.42 0.39 -14.58
N LYS A 247 -16.87 -0.68 -13.98
CA LYS A 247 -17.64 -1.67 -13.21
C LYS A 247 -17.85 -1.27 -11.75
N THR A 248 -16.91 -0.53 -11.15
CA THR A 248 -16.89 -0.29 -9.71
C THR A 248 -17.23 1.15 -9.33
N ASN A 249 -16.95 2.09 -10.20
CA ASN A 249 -17.06 3.54 -9.95
C ASN A 249 -16.36 3.98 -8.67
N LYS A 250 -15.15 3.42 -8.40
CA LYS A 250 -14.35 3.67 -7.20
C LYS A 250 -13.02 4.35 -7.53
N PRO A 251 -12.44 5.11 -6.59
CA PRO A 251 -11.10 5.66 -6.76
C PRO A 251 -10.05 4.54 -6.82
N ILE A 252 -9.07 4.71 -7.70
CA ILE A 252 -7.98 3.75 -7.90
C ILE A 252 -6.66 4.38 -7.46
N ILE A 253 -5.87 3.64 -6.67
CA ILE A 253 -4.47 3.92 -6.38
C ILE A 253 -3.64 2.79 -7.01
N ILE A 254 -2.67 3.14 -7.87
CA ILE A 254 -1.66 2.18 -8.29
C ILE A 254 -0.67 2.05 -7.13
N SER A 255 -0.85 0.99 -6.34
CA SER A 255 -0.17 0.79 -5.05
C SER A 255 1.23 0.21 -5.16
N GLU A 256 1.55 -0.34 -6.33
CA GLU A 256 2.91 -0.72 -6.70
C GLU A 256 3.11 -0.63 -8.20
N PHE A 257 4.20 0.02 -8.61
CA PHE A 257 4.73 0.02 -9.96
C PHE A 257 6.24 0.34 -9.88
N GLY A 258 7.04 -0.24 -10.74
CA GLY A 258 8.50 -0.02 -10.70
C GLY A 258 9.27 -1.01 -11.57
N ALA A 259 10.50 -0.67 -11.89
CA ALA A 259 11.45 -1.48 -12.62
C ALA A 259 12.73 -1.67 -11.82
N ASP A 260 13.27 -2.89 -11.76
CA ASP A 260 14.56 -3.12 -11.10
C ASP A 260 15.67 -2.39 -11.86
N THR A 261 16.56 -1.75 -11.13
CA THR A 261 17.61 -0.86 -11.66
C THR A 261 18.92 -1.10 -10.92
N ILE A 262 19.98 -1.39 -11.66
CA ILE A 262 21.30 -1.58 -11.07
C ILE A 262 21.97 -0.20 -10.97
N PRO A 263 22.33 0.27 -9.78
CA PRO A 263 22.97 1.58 -9.61
C PRO A 263 24.22 1.75 -10.47
N GLY A 264 24.28 2.85 -11.22
CA GLY A 264 25.39 3.14 -12.12
C GLY A 264 25.37 2.36 -13.45
N PHE A 265 24.34 1.58 -13.71
CA PHE A 265 24.17 0.93 -15.00
C PHE A 265 23.39 1.84 -15.94
N HIS A 266 24.05 2.31 -16.99
CA HIS A 266 23.54 3.27 -17.96
C HIS A 266 23.54 2.72 -19.38
N SER A 267 22.58 3.14 -20.20
CA SER A 267 22.53 2.87 -21.64
C SER A 267 22.00 4.08 -22.40
N VAL A 268 22.38 4.19 -23.66
CA VAL A 268 21.82 5.20 -24.60
C VAL A 268 20.46 4.78 -25.17
N SER A 269 20.06 3.56 -24.92
CA SER A 269 18.76 2.98 -25.28
C SER A 269 18.03 2.54 -24.03
N ASP A 270 16.70 2.35 -24.13
CA ASP A 270 15.86 1.92 -23.02
C ASP A 270 16.07 0.43 -22.70
N GLU A 271 17.24 0.10 -22.16
CA GLU A 271 17.57 -1.26 -21.74
C GLU A 271 17.10 -1.54 -20.31
N LEU A 272 16.62 -2.77 -20.10
CA LEU A 272 16.22 -3.23 -18.76
C LEU A 272 17.36 -3.11 -17.76
N TYR A 273 17.04 -2.83 -16.51
CA TYR A 273 17.95 -2.61 -15.39
C TYR A 273 18.78 -1.31 -15.43
N THR A 274 18.63 -0.45 -16.45
CA THR A 274 19.30 0.86 -16.50
C THR A 274 18.52 1.93 -15.73
N GLU A 275 19.22 2.96 -15.29
CA GLU A 275 18.62 4.11 -14.63
C GLU A 275 17.69 4.90 -15.59
N GLU A 276 18.06 4.95 -16.89
CA GLU A 276 17.26 5.57 -17.93
C GLU A 276 15.92 4.84 -18.12
N TYR A 277 15.91 3.49 -18.09
CA TYR A 277 14.69 2.72 -18.20
C TYR A 277 13.75 2.96 -17.01
N GLN A 278 14.29 2.97 -15.80
CA GLN A 278 13.50 3.26 -14.60
C GLN A 278 12.87 4.66 -14.67
N LEU A 279 13.67 5.66 -15.08
CA LEU A 279 13.18 7.04 -15.21
C LEU A 279 12.07 7.16 -16.23
N GLU A 280 12.22 6.58 -17.43
CA GLU A 280 11.19 6.63 -18.47
C GLU A 280 9.95 5.82 -18.05
N TYR A 281 10.13 4.66 -17.40
CA TYR A 281 9.05 3.86 -16.85
C TYR A 281 8.19 4.68 -15.85
N TRP A 282 8.82 5.34 -14.88
CA TRP A 282 8.10 6.17 -13.89
C TRP A 282 7.42 7.35 -14.54
N LYS A 283 8.08 8.02 -15.47
CA LYS A 283 7.51 9.14 -16.21
C LYS A 283 6.23 8.75 -16.94
N ARG A 284 6.18 7.59 -17.60
CA ARG A 284 4.98 7.08 -18.30
C ARG A 284 3.81 6.86 -17.33
N TYR A 285 4.05 6.25 -16.17
CA TYR A 285 3.01 6.05 -15.15
C TYR A 285 2.51 7.38 -14.57
N LEU A 286 3.40 8.32 -14.28
CA LEU A 286 3.04 9.65 -13.79
C LEU A 286 2.23 10.44 -14.82
N GLU A 287 2.62 10.40 -16.10
CA GLU A 287 1.88 11.04 -17.18
C GLU A 287 0.50 10.45 -17.41
N TYR A 288 0.36 9.13 -17.28
CA TYR A 288 -0.91 8.44 -17.35
C TYR A 288 -1.85 8.88 -16.20
N ALA A 289 -1.37 8.81 -14.97
CA ALA A 289 -2.17 9.18 -13.80
C ALA A 289 -2.65 10.63 -13.85
N LYS A 290 -1.81 11.56 -14.30
CA LYS A 290 -2.21 12.98 -14.47
C LYS A 290 -3.35 13.21 -15.46
N LYS A 291 -3.60 12.28 -16.37
CA LYS A 291 -4.65 12.37 -17.41
C LYS A 291 -5.89 11.56 -17.04
N THR A 292 -5.90 10.87 -15.89
CA THR A 292 -6.93 9.89 -15.53
C THR A 292 -7.50 10.24 -14.16
N ASP A 293 -8.64 10.92 -14.15
CA ASP A 293 -9.21 11.53 -12.93
C ASP A 293 -9.52 10.55 -11.81
N TYR A 294 -9.89 9.30 -12.13
CA TYR A 294 -10.18 8.25 -11.15
C TYR A 294 -8.93 7.56 -10.59
N VAL A 295 -7.74 7.82 -11.16
CA VAL A 295 -6.46 7.42 -10.57
C VAL A 295 -6.04 8.50 -9.58
N VAL A 296 -6.41 8.28 -8.32
CA VAL A 296 -6.23 9.25 -7.24
C VAL A 296 -4.91 9.09 -6.50
N GLY A 297 -4.05 8.19 -6.95
CA GLY A 297 -2.72 8.04 -6.35
C GLY A 297 -1.80 7.05 -7.03
N LEU A 298 -0.51 7.26 -6.78
CA LEU A 298 0.58 6.42 -7.22
C LEU A 298 1.53 6.18 -6.04
N HIS A 299 1.78 4.91 -5.72
CA HIS A 299 2.85 4.50 -4.83
C HIS A 299 3.88 3.70 -5.63
N ALA A 300 5.04 4.29 -5.88
CA ALA A 300 6.12 3.56 -6.53
C ALA A 300 6.61 2.42 -5.61
N TRP A 301 6.89 1.28 -6.18
CA TRP A 301 7.61 0.20 -5.54
C TRP A 301 9.07 0.30 -5.92
N VAL A 302 9.93 0.81 -5.05
CA VAL A 302 9.82 1.01 -3.60
C VAL A 302 10.65 2.26 -3.22
N LEU A 303 10.50 2.77 -2.00
CA LEU A 303 11.28 3.93 -1.55
C LEU A 303 12.79 3.69 -1.66
N ALA A 304 13.26 2.58 -1.09
CA ALA A 304 14.68 2.20 -1.12
C ALA A 304 14.84 0.71 -1.42
N ASP A 305 15.96 0.35 -2.03
CA ASP A 305 16.34 -1.05 -2.24
C ASP A 305 16.34 -1.81 -0.92
N PHE A 306 15.89 -3.06 -0.94
CA PHE A 306 15.80 -3.88 0.26
C PHE A 306 16.21 -5.32 0.01
N ARG A 307 16.58 -6.02 1.08
CA ARG A 307 17.01 -7.41 1.02
C ARG A 307 15.84 -8.35 0.76
N THR A 308 16.06 -9.33 -0.10
CA THR A 308 15.10 -10.38 -0.44
C THR A 308 15.84 -11.69 -0.71
N THR A 309 15.08 -12.77 -0.95
CA THR A 309 15.67 -14.04 -1.35
C THR A 309 16.39 -13.91 -2.69
N HIS A 310 17.64 -14.39 -2.76
CA HIS A 310 18.41 -14.38 -3.99
C HIS A 310 17.74 -15.26 -5.07
N SER A 311 17.61 -14.70 -6.27
CA SER A 311 17.05 -15.41 -7.45
C SER A 311 17.54 -14.72 -8.73
N THR A 312 17.21 -15.30 -9.88
CA THR A 312 17.51 -14.69 -11.19
C THR A 312 16.86 -13.31 -11.38
N MET A 313 15.76 -13.04 -10.67
CA MET A 313 15.06 -11.74 -10.68
C MET A 313 15.50 -10.82 -9.54
N ARG A 314 16.35 -11.30 -8.63
CA ARG A 314 16.79 -10.56 -7.44
C ARG A 314 18.31 -10.63 -7.34
N ILE A 315 18.97 -9.90 -8.24
CA ILE A 315 20.44 -9.85 -8.34
C ILE A 315 21.02 -9.41 -7.00
N GLY A 316 22.03 -10.14 -6.50
CA GLY A 316 22.64 -9.85 -5.21
C GLY A 316 21.73 -10.08 -4.00
N GLY A 317 20.54 -10.67 -4.16
CA GLY A 317 19.57 -10.82 -3.07
C GLY A 317 18.91 -9.50 -2.68
N LEU A 318 18.76 -8.58 -3.63
CA LEU A 318 18.10 -7.29 -3.45
C LEU A 318 16.89 -7.14 -4.39
N ASN A 319 15.90 -6.43 -3.93
CA ASN A 319 14.90 -5.81 -4.81
C ASN A 319 15.45 -4.44 -5.20
N HIS A 320 15.75 -4.26 -6.47
CA HIS A 320 16.40 -3.08 -7.02
C HIS A 320 15.43 -2.06 -7.62
N LYS A 321 14.19 -2.00 -7.11
CA LYS A 321 13.19 -1.03 -7.59
C LYS A 321 13.19 0.27 -6.80
N GLY A 322 14.14 0.44 -5.88
CA GLY A 322 14.25 1.61 -5.03
C GLY A 322 14.42 2.91 -5.82
N ALA A 323 13.81 3.98 -5.31
CA ALA A 323 14.19 5.34 -5.67
C ALA A 323 15.54 5.71 -5.08
N PHE A 324 15.92 5.03 -4.00
CA PHE A 324 17.19 5.17 -3.29
C PHE A 324 17.83 3.79 -3.13
N THR A 325 19.16 3.78 -3.04
CA THR A 325 19.97 2.55 -2.94
C THR A 325 20.79 2.52 -1.66
#